data_7165bc661c3145827ba2a2c52428e5c2
#
_entry.id   7165bc661c3145827ba2a2c52428e5c2
#
_cell.length_a   1.000
_cell.length_b   1.000
_cell.length_c   1.000
_cell.angle_alpha   90.00
_cell.angle_beta   90.00
_cell.angle_gamma   90.00
#
_symmetry.space_group_name_H-M   'P 1'
#
loop_
_entity.id
_entity.type
_entity.pdbx_description
1 polymer ?
#
loop_
_entity_poly.entity_id
_entity_poly.type
_entity_poly.pdbx_seq_one_letter_code
_entity_poly.pdbx_strand_id
1 'polypeptide(L)'
;RSIVGRYLEHARIYIFGTGVRKKVYISSADYMTRNTTRRVEVAAPILSEEVKKRVLDIFDTQMQDNVKARIMQPDGKYVRTERGDIAIDAQSRFYAEAYANAPKPAPVNDSKAVEPEKEKKGFLGWLKRLFRRKKK
;
A
#
# COMPACT_ATOMS: atom_id res chain seq x y z
N ARG A 1 4.14 0.92 -19.14
CA ARG A 1 4.33 -0.41 -18.54
C ARG A 1 3.27 -0.61 -17.46
N SER A 2 2.72 -1.81 -17.33
CA SER A 2 1.71 -2.17 -16.35
C SER A 2 2.10 -3.50 -15.69
N ILE A 3 2.05 -3.58 -14.37
CA ILE A 3 2.32 -4.82 -13.63
C ILE A 3 0.97 -5.43 -13.24
N VAL A 4 0.70 -6.64 -13.71
CA VAL A 4 -0.55 -7.38 -13.44
C VAL A 4 -0.24 -8.52 -12.48
N GLY A 5 -0.35 -8.25 -11.21
CA GLY A 5 0.01 -9.16 -10.14
C GLY A 5 -1.12 -9.41 -9.13
N ARG A 6 -0.75 -9.97 -7.99
CA ARG A 6 -1.66 -10.28 -6.88
C ARG A 6 -2.17 -9.02 -6.19
N TYR A 7 -1.36 -7.98 -6.14
CA TYR A 7 -1.65 -6.72 -5.47
C TYR A 7 -1.88 -5.62 -6.49
N LEU A 8 -2.69 -4.62 -6.13
CA LEU A 8 -2.85 -3.42 -6.92
C LEU A 8 -1.56 -2.59 -6.87
N GLU A 9 -1.04 -2.24 -8.05
CA GLU A 9 0.06 -1.28 -8.14
C GLU A 9 -0.51 0.14 -8.04
N HIS A 10 -0.22 0.79 -6.92
CA HIS A 10 -0.72 2.13 -6.64
C HIS A 10 0.38 3.08 -6.17
N ALA A 11 1.61 2.81 -6.56
CA ALA A 11 2.72 3.71 -6.30
C ALA A 11 2.58 4.99 -7.15
N ARG A 12 2.54 6.13 -6.47
CA ARG A 12 2.43 7.44 -7.10
C ARG A 12 3.73 8.20 -6.93
N ILE A 13 4.73 7.74 -7.64
CA ILE A 13 6.08 8.29 -7.65
C ILE A 13 6.27 9.08 -8.94
N TYR A 14 6.73 10.31 -8.79
CA TYR A 14 7.02 11.21 -9.91
C TYR A 14 8.49 11.58 -9.90
N ILE A 15 9.17 11.35 -11.02
CA ILE A 15 10.60 11.62 -11.17
C ILE A 15 10.80 12.55 -12.34
N PHE A 16 11.39 13.71 -12.07
CA PHE A 16 11.71 14.71 -13.08
C PHE A 16 13.22 14.94 -13.16
N GLY A 17 13.74 15.09 -14.38
CA GLY A 17 15.16 15.30 -14.64
C GLY A 17 15.98 14.02 -14.70
N THR A 18 17.27 14.17 -14.92
CA THR A 18 18.23 13.06 -15.08
C THR A 18 19.47 13.27 -14.23
N GLY A 19 20.18 12.18 -13.95
CA GLY A 19 21.43 12.21 -13.17
C GLY A 19 21.26 12.88 -11.80
N VAL A 20 22.18 13.76 -11.47
CA VAL A 20 22.18 14.51 -10.18
C VAL A 20 21.04 15.52 -10.05
N ARG A 21 20.39 15.88 -11.16
CA ARG A 21 19.27 16.83 -11.17
C ARG A 21 17.90 16.15 -10.96
N LYS A 22 17.86 14.87 -10.70
CA LYS A 22 16.60 14.15 -10.44
C LYS A 22 15.88 14.74 -9.23
N LYS A 23 14.64 15.16 -9.43
CA LYS A 23 13.69 15.55 -8.37
C LYS A 23 12.64 14.46 -8.25
N VAL A 24 12.46 13.95 -7.04
CA VAL A 24 11.54 12.85 -6.74
C VAL A 24 10.43 13.36 -5.85
N TYR A 25 9.19 13.00 -6.18
CA TYR A 25 7.99 13.34 -5.43
C TYR A 25 7.16 12.08 -5.19
N ILE A 26 6.45 12.07 -4.09
CA ILE A 26 5.30 11.18 -3.87
C ILE A 26 4.04 12.01 -3.90
N SER A 27 2.94 11.45 -4.40
CA SER A 27 1.70 12.22 -4.56
C SER A 27 0.47 11.42 -4.18
N SER A 28 -0.61 12.13 -3.85
CA SER A 28 -1.94 11.56 -3.69
C SER A 28 -2.68 11.39 -5.02
N ALA A 29 -2.21 12.04 -6.09
CA ALA A 29 -2.88 12.08 -7.38
C ALA A 29 -2.58 10.86 -8.25
N ASP A 30 -3.63 10.31 -8.84
CA ASP A 30 -3.51 9.46 -10.03
C ASP A 30 -3.62 10.33 -11.29
N TYR A 31 -3.12 9.84 -12.43
CA TYR A 31 -3.27 10.51 -13.74
C TYR A 31 -4.68 10.31 -14.30
N MET A 32 -5.70 10.73 -13.53
CA MET A 32 -7.10 10.67 -13.92
C MET A 32 -7.71 12.05 -13.99
N THR A 33 -8.65 12.28 -14.90
CA THR A 33 -9.32 13.56 -15.09
C THR A 33 -9.87 14.13 -13.77
N ARG A 34 -10.48 13.31 -12.93
CA ARG A 34 -11.01 13.77 -11.64
C ARG A 34 -9.92 14.31 -10.70
N ASN A 35 -8.72 13.73 -10.71
CA ASN A 35 -7.62 14.14 -9.84
C ASN A 35 -7.01 15.47 -10.33
N THR A 36 -6.90 15.62 -11.65
CA THR A 36 -6.26 16.79 -12.27
C THR A 36 -7.18 18.00 -12.40
N THR A 37 -8.52 17.82 -12.36
CA THR A 37 -9.48 18.91 -12.63
C THR A 37 -10.49 19.17 -11.52
N ARG A 38 -10.75 18.20 -10.60
CA ARG A 38 -11.85 18.30 -9.64
C ARG A 38 -11.44 18.03 -8.19
N ARG A 39 -10.18 17.71 -7.94
CA ARG A 39 -9.65 17.42 -6.60
C ARG A 39 -8.49 18.32 -6.26
N VAL A 40 -8.32 18.57 -4.99
CA VAL A 40 -7.07 19.11 -4.44
C VAL A 40 -6.18 17.92 -4.11
N GLU A 41 -5.02 17.85 -4.74
CA GLU A 41 -4.05 16.78 -4.56
C GLU A 41 -2.75 17.35 -4.01
N VAL A 42 -1.99 16.52 -3.32
CA VAL A 42 -0.72 16.90 -2.71
C VAL A 42 0.41 16.13 -3.37
N ALA A 43 1.47 16.83 -3.75
CA ALA A 43 2.74 16.23 -4.16
C ALA A 43 3.84 16.72 -3.23
N ALA A 44 4.47 15.80 -2.50
CA ALA A 44 5.53 16.09 -1.56
C ALA A 44 6.90 15.78 -2.16
N PRO A 45 7.85 16.75 -2.19
CA PRO A 45 9.21 16.48 -2.64
C PRO A 45 9.95 15.61 -1.61
N ILE A 46 10.74 14.66 -2.10
CA ILE A 46 11.64 13.87 -1.27
C ILE A 46 12.98 14.61 -1.17
N LEU A 47 13.24 15.18 0.01
CA LEU A 47 14.43 15.99 0.27
C LEU A 47 15.58 15.17 0.89
N SER A 48 15.28 14.13 1.66
CA SER A 48 16.29 13.22 2.21
C SER A 48 16.88 12.34 1.12
N GLU A 49 18.20 12.34 0.97
CA GLU A 49 18.87 11.50 -0.04
C GLU A 49 18.72 10.00 0.24
N GLU A 50 18.65 9.60 1.51
CA GLU A 50 18.39 8.21 1.91
C GLU A 50 17.00 7.75 1.46
N VAL A 51 15.97 8.54 1.79
CA VAL A 51 14.58 8.24 1.37
C VAL A 51 14.45 8.30 -0.16
N LYS A 52 15.10 9.26 -0.81
CA LYS A 52 15.12 9.40 -2.26
C LYS A 52 15.71 8.16 -2.93
N LYS A 53 16.85 7.67 -2.42
CA LYS A 53 17.45 6.42 -2.89
C LYS A 53 16.46 5.26 -2.76
N ARG A 54 15.82 5.11 -1.61
CA ARG A 54 14.84 4.07 -1.38
C ARG A 54 13.66 4.14 -2.36
N VAL A 55 13.13 5.32 -2.62
CA VAL A 55 12.02 5.53 -3.56
C VAL A 55 12.45 5.23 -5.00
N LEU A 56 13.67 5.60 -5.37
CA LEU A 56 14.23 5.27 -6.68
C LEU A 56 14.43 3.75 -6.85
N ASP A 57 14.92 3.05 -5.81
CA ASP A 57 15.08 1.59 -5.83
C ASP A 57 13.73 0.87 -6.02
N ILE A 58 12.66 1.38 -5.39
CA ILE A 58 11.28 0.88 -5.60
C ILE A 58 10.86 1.09 -7.05
N PHE A 59 11.01 2.30 -7.57
CA PHE A 59 10.65 2.64 -8.95
C PHE A 59 11.41 1.76 -9.95
N ASP A 60 12.73 1.66 -9.79
CA ASP A 60 13.59 0.89 -10.69
C ASP A 60 13.24 -0.61 -10.65
N THR A 61 12.93 -1.14 -9.47
CA THR A 61 12.47 -2.53 -9.32
C THR A 61 11.17 -2.78 -10.10
N GLN A 62 10.19 -1.87 -10.02
CA GLN A 62 8.95 -1.96 -10.80
C GLN A 62 9.22 -1.85 -12.31
N MET A 63 10.14 -0.98 -12.71
CA MET A 63 10.50 -0.82 -14.12
C MET A 63 11.28 -2.02 -14.68
N GLN A 64 11.94 -2.79 -13.84
CA GLN A 64 12.67 -4.00 -14.22
C GLN A 64 11.83 -5.27 -14.19
N ASP A 65 10.59 -5.22 -13.66
CA ASP A 65 9.73 -6.41 -13.64
C ASP A 65 9.58 -7.00 -15.06
N ASN A 66 9.95 -8.28 -15.19
CA ASN A 66 9.88 -9.04 -16.44
C ASN A 66 9.07 -10.34 -16.31
N VAL A 67 8.43 -10.53 -15.15
CA VAL A 67 7.57 -11.70 -14.87
C VAL A 67 6.10 -11.36 -15.07
N LYS A 68 5.68 -10.22 -14.52
CA LYS A 68 4.27 -9.79 -14.51
C LYS A 68 4.01 -8.53 -15.32
N ALA A 69 5.06 -7.80 -15.70
CA ALA A 69 4.92 -6.57 -16.47
C ALA A 69 4.40 -6.83 -17.89
N ARG A 70 3.66 -5.84 -18.35
CA ARG A 70 3.18 -5.74 -19.74
C ARG A 70 3.52 -4.38 -20.29
N ILE A 71 3.90 -4.33 -21.55
CA ILE A 71 4.29 -3.11 -22.27
C ILE A 71 3.18 -2.77 -23.25
N MET A 72 2.68 -1.54 -23.14
CA MET A 72 1.72 -1.00 -24.11
C MET A 72 2.44 -0.73 -25.43
N GLN A 73 1.87 -1.21 -26.51
CA GLN A 73 2.32 -1.01 -27.87
C GLN A 73 1.69 0.25 -28.46
N PRO A 74 2.21 0.80 -29.57
CA PRO A 74 1.63 1.96 -30.24
C PRO A 74 0.17 1.78 -30.67
N ASP A 75 -0.25 0.56 -30.91
CA ASP A 75 -1.65 0.19 -31.25
C ASP A 75 -2.57 0.07 -30.03
N GLY A 76 -2.06 0.34 -28.81
CA GLY A 76 -2.79 0.25 -27.56
C GLY A 76 -2.88 -1.15 -26.96
N LYS A 77 -2.37 -2.16 -27.62
CA LYS A 77 -2.33 -3.53 -27.08
C LYS A 77 -1.21 -3.68 -26.07
N TYR A 78 -1.39 -4.61 -25.15
CA TYR A 78 -0.40 -4.96 -24.14
C TYR A 78 0.24 -6.31 -24.42
N VAL A 79 1.56 -6.34 -24.53
CA VAL A 79 2.35 -7.55 -24.65
C VAL A 79 3.12 -7.82 -23.35
N ARG A 80 3.37 -9.09 -23.04
CA ARG A 80 4.20 -9.47 -21.91
C ARG A 80 5.64 -9.06 -22.18
N THR A 81 6.33 -8.63 -21.13
CA THR A 81 7.77 -8.39 -21.19
C THR A 81 8.49 -9.72 -21.44
N GLU A 82 9.51 -9.70 -22.28
CA GLU A 82 10.38 -10.86 -22.46
C GLU A 82 11.12 -11.15 -21.16
N ARG A 83 11.23 -12.43 -20.82
CA ARG A 83 12.03 -12.87 -19.68
C ARG A 83 13.50 -12.80 -20.06
N GLY A 84 14.27 -12.01 -19.33
CA GLY A 84 15.72 -12.07 -19.38
C GLY A 84 16.27 -13.26 -18.57
N ASP A 85 17.58 -13.38 -18.49
CA ASP A 85 18.28 -14.42 -17.73
C ASP A 85 17.92 -14.39 -16.23
N ILE A 86 17.58 -13.22 -15.71
CA ILE A 86 17.17 -13.01 -14.31
C ILE A 86 15.68 -12.67 -14.30
N ALA A 87 14.89 -13.51 -13.60
CA ALA A 87 13.47 -13.24 -13.40
C ALA A 87 13.28 -12.24 -12.25
N ILE A 88 12.67 -11.10 -12.55
CA ILE A 88 12.35 -10.05 -11.57
C ILE A 88 10.82 -9.92 -11.47
N ASP A 89 10.26 -10.38 -10.36
CA ASP A 89 8.88 -10.14 -9.94
C ASP A 89 8.88 -9.08 -8.83
N ALA A 90 8.53 -7.86 -9.18
CA ALA A 90 8.61 -6.72 -8.27
C ALA A 90 7.77 -6.92 -7.00
N GLN A 91 6.54 -7.44 -7.13
CA GLN A 91 5.65 -7.65 -5.98
C GLN A 91 6.19 -8.73 -5.04
N SER A 92 6.68 -9.84 -5.57
CA SER A 92 7.28 -10.90 -4.77
C SER A 92 8.55 -10.43 -4.06
N ARG A 93 9.36 -9.62 -4.73
CA ARG A 93 10.56 -9.02 -4.14
C ARG A 93 10.22 -8.08 -2.99
N PHE A 94 9.28 -7.16 -3.17
CA PHE A 94 8.85 -6.24 -2.12
C PHE A 94 8.21 -6.96 -0.93
N TYR A 95 7.43 -8.01 -1.20
CA TYR A 95 6.87 -8.84 -0.15
C TYR A 95 7.97 -9.52 0.69
N ALA A 96 8.93 -10.15 0.03
CA ALA A 96 10.04 -10.83 0.71
C ALA A 96 10.87 -9.85 1.54
N GLU A 97 11.16 -8.65 0.99
CA GLU A 97 11.90 -7.60 1.68
C GLU A 97 11.13 -7.07 2.91
N ALA A 98 9.84 -6.79 2.75
CA ALA A 98 9.00 -6.34 3.86
C ALA A 98 8.93 -7.39 4.97
N TYR A 99 8.82 -8.67 4.62
CA TYR A 99 8.80 -9.76 5.57
C TYR A 99 10.14 -9.92 6.31
N ALA A 100 11.26 -9.82 5.59
CA ALA A 100 12.60 -9.89 6.17
C ALA A 100 12.88 -8.74 7.15
N ASN A 101 12.35 -7.56 6.87
CA ASN A 101 12.52 -6.35 7.68
C ASN A 101 11.41 -6.16 8.73
N ALA A 102 10.41 -7.04 8.77
CA ALA A 102 9.35 -6.95 9.76
C ALA A 102 9.93 -7.13 11.16
N PRO A 103 9.55 -6.30 12.14
CA PRO A 103 9.93 -6.53 13.51
C PRO A 103 9.43 -7.91 13.93
N LYS A 104 10.31 -8.73 14.51
CA LYS A 104 9.89 -10.02 15.06
C LYS A 104 8.73 -9.76 16.03
N PRO A 105 7.60 -10.49 15.92
CA PRO A 105 6.52 -10.33 16.86
C PRO A 105 7.09 -10.52 18.27
N ALA A 106 6.79 -9.58 19.17
CA ALA A 106 7.13 -9.73 20.57
C ALA A 106 6.57 -11.08 21.05
N PRO A 107 7.28 -11.83 21.90
CA PRO A 107 6.74 -13.07 22.43
C PRO A 107 5.37 -12.76 23.02
N VAL A 108 4.35 -13.44 22.50
CA VAL A 108 2.99 -13.35 23.04
C VAL A 108 3.09 -13.87 24.47
N ASN A 109 2.97 -12.97 25.42
CA ASN A 109 2.97 -13.35 26.82
C ASN A 109 1.56 -13.92 27.12
N ASP A 110 1.39 -15.22 26.94
CA ASP A 110 0.14 -15.96 27.17
C ASP A 110 -0.38 -15.85 28.62
N SER A 111 0.34 -15.12 29.49
CA SER A 111 -0.06 -14.92 30.88
C SER A 111 -1.17 -13.87 31.12
N LYS A 112 -1.62 -13.18 30.07
CA LYS A 112 -2.88 -12.44 30.13
C LYS A 112 -3.93 -13.20 29.32
N ALA A 113 -4.45 -14.30 29.88
CA ALA A 113 -5.77 -14.77 29.51
C ALA A 113 -6.69 -13.53 29.54
N VAL A 114 -7.24 -13.18 28.39
CA VAL A 114 -8.28 -12.14 28.32
C VAL A 114 -9.42 -12.67 29.18
N GLU A 115 -9.53 -12.16 30.42
CA GLU A 115 -10.73 -12.40 31.18
C GLU A 115 -11.91 -11.99 30.31
N PRO A 116 -12.92 -12.87 30.13
CA PRO A 116 -14.07 -12.50 29.30
C PRO A 116 -14.65 -11.23 29.91
N GLU A 117 -14.70 -10.18 29.10
CA GLU A 117 -15.25 -8.87 29.47
C GLU A 117 -16.65 -9.13 30.02
N LYS A 118 -16.83 -8.99 31.35
CA LYS A 118 -18.12 -9.14 31.99
C LYS A 118 -19.10 -8.26 31.26
N GLU A 119 -20.04 -8.86 30.54
CA GLU A 119 -21.11 -8.18 29.85
C GLU A 119 -21.63 -7.07 30.76
N LYS A 120 -21.38 -5.82 30.39
CA LYS A 120 -22.00 -4.66 31.03
C LYS A 120 -23.50 -4.82 30.87
N LYS A 121 -24.19 -5.26 31.88
CA LYS A 121 -25.65 -5.27 32.03
C LYS A 121 -26.16 -3.80 31.97
N GLY A 122 -25.84 -3.09 30.87
CA GLY A 122 -26.00 -1.65 30.81
C GLY A 122 -27.40 -1.20 30.37
N PHE A 123 -27.86 -1.57 29.26
CA PHE A 123 -29.06 -0.92 28.68
C PHE A 123 -30.33 -1.81 28.73
N LEU A 124 -30.20 -3.07 28.39
CA LEU A 124 -31.34 -4.01 28.42
C LEU A 124 -31.82 -4.31 29.86
N GLY A 125 -30.91 -4.30 30.82
CA GLY A 125 -31.27 -4.48 32.23
C GLY A 125 -32.07 -3.29 32.78
N TRP A 126 -31.74 -2.09 32.38
CA TRP A 126 -32.48 -0.88 32.73
C TRP A 126 -33.86 -0.84 32.06
N LEU A 127 -33.98 -1.21 30.80
CA LEU A 127 -35.25 -1.29 30.08
C LEU A 127 -36.20 -2.30 30.71
N LYS A 128 -35.75 -3.48 31.11
CA LYS A 128 -36.57 -4.49 31.80
C LYS A 128 -37.08 -4.02 33.18
N ARG A 129 -36.34 -3.15 33.89
CA ARG A 129 -36.79 -2.52 35.13
C ARG A 129 -37.90 -1.49 34.91
N LEU A 130 -37.89 -0.73 33.84
CA LEU A 130 -38.87 0.28 33.51
C LEU A 130 -40.25 -0.35 33.21
N PHE A 131 -40.29 -1.46 32.47
CA PHE A 131 -41.53 -2.14 32.09
C PHE A 131 -42.13 -3.02 33.23
N ARG A 132 -41.33 -3.34 34.25
CA ARG A 132 -41.83 -4.12 35.41
C ARG A 132 -42.57 -3.29 36.44
N ARG A 133 -42.53 -1.96 36.37
CA ARG A 133 -43.16 -1.02 37.31
C ARG A 133 -44.60 -0.59 36.94
N LYS A 134 -45.15 -1.09 35.84
CA LYS A 134 -46.52 -0.75 35.38
C LYS A 134 -47.55 -1.85 35.54
N LYS A 135 -47.31 -2.82 36.44
CA LYS A 135 -48.36 -3.80 36.86
C LYS A 135 -48.44 -3.78 38.37
N LYS A 136 -49.09 -2.80 38.92
CA LYS A 136 -49.85 -2.78 40.18
C LYS A 136 -50.95 -1.71 40.03
#